data_d1710e48b070e401befa66e2c8f39ecc
#
_entry.id   d1710e48b070e401befa66e2c8f39ecc
#
_cell.length_a   1.000
_cell.length_b   1.000
_cell.length_c   1.000
_cell.angle_alpha   90.00
_cell.angle_beta   90.00
_cell.angle_gamma   90.00
#
_symmetry.space_group_name_H-M   'P 1'
#
loop_
_entity.id
_entity.type
_entity.pdbx_description
1 polymer ?
#
loop_
_entity_poly.entity_id
_entity_poly.type
_entity_poly.pdbx_seq_one_letter_code
_entity_poly.pdbx_strand_id
1 'polypeptide(L)'
;MHIKQLEKNKYRVWIDINTDYVGKRKQKSKVFHASTKRDLHNQINEWVESISGISAQCRTVSDMCNAVWSQVINNKSPNTIHTYNDQRNRIDNTIGLLRLEKLSPRTIQMWVDDLSSELSPRTIRFTYSLLRNCCSIAVTWNLIKTNPCHDVSLPSVRKKEVQILSPEDFTVFCSHLNELPLDYKVCFELALFGSLRKGEVLGIMEDEIPDDGRFYIKRARYSPNLREDFVKETKTSSGERLCILPQLVVDDVIALRKQHIQSKLKYGKAWVDSPYLLKEENGEAFHASLCITRLQSYMKKIGLEPISFHALRHTYASICISLGVNPEIVSKRMGHSNLSTTLGIYTHLFEQKNNDDEIASALGTMLSQSVEKCD
;
A
#
# COMPACT_ATOMS: atom_id res chain seq x y z
N MET A 1 8.37 40.27 -18.30
CA MET A 1 7.42 40.94 -19.23
C MET A 1 7.98 42.30 -19.62
N HIS A 2 8.02 42.62 -20.91
CA HIS A 2 8.45 43.92 -21.44
C HIS A 2 7.34 44.46 -22.34
N ILE A 3 6.98 45.76 -22.18
CA ILE A 3 5.92 46.42 -22.95
C ILE A 3 6.53 47.62 -23.68
N LYS A 4 6.34 47.69 -25.00
CA LYS A 4 6.77 48.80 -25.84
C LYS A 4 5.56 49.38 -26.57
N GLN A 5 5.31 50.67 -26.41
CA GLN A 5 4.32 51.38 -27.20
C GLN A 5 4.87 51.62 -28.62
N LEU A 6 4.11 51.20 -29.63
CA LEU A 6 4.48 51.35 -31.03
C LEU A 6 3.87 52.64 -31.64
N GLU A 7 2.59 52.88 -31.32
CA GLU A 7 1.78 54.00 -31.81
C GLU A 7 0.74 54.37 -30.73
N LYS A 8 -0.05 55.39 -30.94
CA LYS A 8 -1.17 55.72 -30.07
C LYS A 8 -2.14 54.53 -30.01
N ASN A 9 -2.36 54.04 -28.78
CA ASN A 9 -3.21 52.87 -28.50
C ASN A 9 -2.73 51.51 -29.05
N LYS A 10 -1.44 51.40 -29.45
CA LYS A 10 -0.87 50.15 -29.98
C LYS A 10 0.38 49.76 -29.22
N TYR A 11 0.41 48.58 -28.63
CA TYR A 11 1.47 48.11 -27.73
C TYR A 11 1.97 46.76 -28.15
N ARG A 12 3.27 46.51 -28.12
CA ARG A 12 3.86 45.20 -28.26
C ARG A 12 4.35 44.71 -26.90
N VAL A 13 3.93 43.53 -26.51
CA VAL A 13 4.28 42.93 -25.24
C VAL A 13 5.06 41.66 -25.49
N TRP A 14 6.16 41.48 -24.74
CA TRP A 14 6.97 40.26 -24.73
C TRP A 14 6.88 39.64 -23.36
N ILE A 15 6.71 38.30 -23.35
CA ILE A 15 6.72 37.49 -22.14
C ILE A 15 7.68 36.33 -22.32
N ASP A 16 8.46 36.07 -21.27
CA ASP A 16 9.26 34.85 -21.15
C ASP A 16 8.35 33.71 -20.72
N ILE A 17 8.28 32.62 -21.52
CA ILE A 17 7.33 31.54 -21.31
C ILE A 17 7.95 30.40 -20.51
N ASN A 18 9.20 30.08 -20.79
CA ASN A 18 10.05 29.14 -20.04
C ASN A 18 11.45 29.08 -20.69
N THR A 19 12.42 28.60 -19.93
CA THR A 19 13.66 28.03 -20.48
C THR A 19 13.38 26.58 -20.84
N ASP A 20 13.75 26.14 -22.06
CA ASP A 20 13.75 24.71 -22.37
C ASP A 20 14.81 23.99 -21.53
N TYR A 21 14.79 22.65 -21.56
CA TYR A 21 15.73 21.80 -20.82
C TYR A 21 17.21 22.02 -21.20
N VAL A 22 17.49 22.83 -22.24
CA VAL A 22 18.83 23.22 -22.72
C VAL A 22 19.20 24.62 -22.25
N GLY A 23 18.31 25.32 -21.50
CA GLY A 23 18.55 26.66 -20.97
C GLY A 23 18.23 27.80 -21.96
N LYS A 24 17.63 27.55 -23.11
CA LYS A 24 17.25 28.57 -24.08
C LYS A 24 15.93 29.24 -23.69
N ARG A 25 15.97 30.56 -23.48
CA ARG A 25 14.75 31.36 -23.18
C ARG A 25 13.80 31.35 -24.38
N LYS A 26 12.57 30.90 -24.18
CA LYS A 26 11.49 31.05 -25.16
C LYS A 26 10.66 32.27 -24.83
N GLN A 27 10.67 33.26 -25.74
CA GLN A 27 9.85 34.45 -25.65
C GLN A 27 8.71 34.39 -26.67
N LYS A 28 7.52 34.83 -26.26
CA LYS A 28 6.43 35.15 -27.19
C LYS A 28 6.13 36.62 -27.14
N SER A 29 5.78 37.20 -28.30
CA SER A 29 5.34 38.57 -28.37
C SER A 29 3.99 38.66 -29.10
N LYS A 30 3.14 39.60 -28.68
CA LYS A 30 1.86 39.93 -29.30
C LYS A 30 1.65 41.41 -29.32
N VAL A 31 0.96 41.91 -30.34
CA VAL A 31 0.55 43.31 -30.45
C VAL A 31 -0.87 43.46 -29.94
N PHE A 32 -1.08 44.46 -29.08
CA PHE A 32 -2.38 44.77 -28.48
C PHE A 32 -2.81 46.18 -28.91
N HIS A 33 -4.12 46.35 -29.08
CA HIS A 33 -4.77 47.62 -29.29
C HIS A 33 -5.65 47.92 -28.08
N ALA A 34 -5.29 48.96 -27.31
CA ALA A 34 -6.00 49.32 -26.10
C ALA A 34 -6.13 50.81 -25.95
N SER A 35 -7.33 51.29 -25.70
CA SER A 35 -7.64 52.69 -25.52
C SER A 35 -7.30 53.22 -24.11
N THR A 36 -7.24 52.31 -23.12
CA THR A 36 -6.89 52.60 -21.72
C THR A 36 -5.85 51.62 -21.21
N LYS A 37 -5.09 52.08 -20.17
CA LYS A 37 -4.13 51.17 -19.47
C LYS A 37 -4.81 49.97 -18.85
N ARG A 38 -6.05 50.10 -18.39
CA ARG A 38 -6.84 49.02 -17.76
C ARG A 38 -7.22 47.99 -18.82
N ASP A 39 -7.66 48.42 -19.99
CA ASP A 39 -7.99 47.57 -21.12
C ASP A 39 -6.75 46.79 -21.61
N LEU A 40 -5.61 47.49 -21.77
CA LEU A 40 -4.33 46.86 -22.10
C LEU A 40 -3.96 45.77 -21.09
N HIS A 41 -4.12 46.04 -19.80
CA HIS A 41 -3.78 45.08 -18.73
C HIS A 41 -4.69 43.84 -18.77
N ASN A 42 -5.99 44.01 -19.02
CA ASN A 42 -6.93 42.90 -19.16
C ASN A 42 -6.59 42.04 -20.36
N GLN A 43 -6.35 42.61 -21.54
CA GLN A 43 -5.97 41.89 -22.74
C GLN A 43 -4.63 41.15 -22.59
N ILE A 44 -3.65 41.73 -21.90
CA ILE A 44 -2.37 41.08 -21.57
C ILE A 44 -2.61 39.88 -20.66
N ASN A 45 -3.41 40.03 -19.62
CA ASN A 45 -3.71 38.93 -18.70
C ASN A 45 -4.41 37.74 -19.42
N GLU A 46 -5.43 38.04 -20.24
CA GLU A 46 -6.09 37.02 -21.05
C GLU A 46 -5.10 36.33 -22.01
N TRP A 47 -4.17 37.09 -22.60
CA TRP A 47 -3.16 36.53 -23.49
C TRP A 47 -2.13 35.68 -22.74
N VAL A 48 -1.65 36.14 -21.56
CA VAL A 48 -0.74 35.39 -20.68
C VAL A 48 -1.40 34.10 -20.26
N GLU A 49 -2.67 34.15 -19.86
CA GLU A 49 -3.47 32.98 -19.52
C GLU A 49 -3.60 32.00 -20.72
N SER A 50 -3.83 32.52 -21.93
CA SER A 50 -3.93 31.69 -23.15
C SER A 50 -2.61 31.02 -23.57
N ILE A 51 -1.46 31.61 -23.18
CA ILE A 51 -0.12 31.08 -23.52
C ILE A 51 0.39 30.11 -22.47
N SER A 52 0.11 30.36 -21.19
CA SER A 52 0.51 29.49 -20.07
C SER A 52 -0.19 28.13 -20.13
N GLY A 53 -1.22 27.99 -20.98
CA GLY A 53 -1.85 26.72 -21.38
C GLY A 53 -2.48 25.89 -20.25
N ILE A 54 -2.10 26.13 -19.03
CA ILE A 54 -2.48 25.38 -17.84
C ILE A 54 -3.32 26.24 -16.89
N SER A 55 -3.04 27.56 -16.76
CA SER A 55 -3.74 28.41 -15.78
C SER A 55 -5.18 28.77 -16.17
N ALA A 56 -5.49 28.87 -17.47
CA ALA A 56 -6.84 29.20 -17.94
C ALA A 56 -7.83 28.02 -17.80
N GLN A 57 -7.35 26.80 -17.76
CA GLN A 57 -8.17 25.58 -17.63
C GLN A 57 -8.27 25.04 -16.18
N CYS A 58 -7.38 25.47 -15.30
CA CYS A 58 -7.29 24.96 -13.93
C CYS A 58 -7.93 25.92 -12.93
N ARG A 59 -9.27 25.89 -12.81
CA ARG A 59 -10.04 26.79 -11.94
C ARG A 59 -10.53 26.17 -10.65
N THR A 60 -10.68 24.84 -10.64
CA THR A 60 -11.23 24.09 -9.52
C THR A 60 -10.23 23.09 -8.96
N VAL A 61 -10.55 22.52 -7.79
CA VAL A 61 -9.75 21.45 -7.17
C VAL A 61 -9.69 20.22 -8.08
N SER A 62 -10.80 19.85 -8.71
CA SER A 62 -10.81 18.75 -9.70
C SER A 62 -9.93 19.03 -10.89
N ASP A 63 -9.95 20.25 -11.44
CA ASP A 63 -9.05 20.63 -12.55
C ASP A 63 -7.58 20.50 -12.15
N MET A 64 -7.23 20.96 -10.95
CA MET A 64 -5.87 20.84 -10.39
C MET A 64 -5.47 19.37 -10.24
N CYS A 65 -6.32 18.55 -9.63
CA CYS A 65 -6.05 17.12 -9.45
C CYS A 65 -5.89 16.42 -10.81
N ASN A 66 -6.72 16.76 -11.81
CA ASN A 66 -6.61 16.25 -13.17
C ASN A 66 -5.26 16.62 -13.80
N ALA A 67 -4.88 17.89 -13.71
CA ALA A 67 -3.64 18.37 -14.30
C ALA A 67 -2.40 17.64 -13.77
N VAL A 68 -2.33 17.39 -12.46
CA VAL A 68 -1.17 16.75 -11.83
C VAL A 68 -1.26 15.21 -11.75
N TRP A 69 -2.39 14.61 -12.16
CA TRP A 69 -2.68 13.20 -11.91
C TRP A 69 -1.64 12.23 -12.46
N SER A 70 -1.17 12.44 -13.67
CA SER A 70 -0.12 11.60 -14.27
C SER A 70 1.14 11.53 -13.41
N GLN A 71 1.53 12.65 -12.79
CA GLN A 71 2.67 12.71 -11.88
C GLN A 71 2.39 12.03 -10.54
N VAL A 72 1.16 12.16 -10.03
CA VAL A 72 0.72 11.53 -8.76
C VAL A 72 0.79 10.01 -8.85
N ILE A 73 0.35 9.43 -9.97
CA ILE A 73 0.32 7.98 -10.19
C ILE A 73 1.63 7.41 -10.76
N ASN A 74 2.57 8.28 -11.15
CA ASN A 74 3.83 7.85 -11.72
C ASN A 74 4.57 6.88 -10.80
N ASN A 75 5.04 5.77 -11.34
CA ASN A 75 5.74 4.70 -10.63
C ASN A 75 4.94 4.04 -9.48
N LYS A 76 3.60 4.22 -9.43
CA LYS A 76 2.75 3.53 -8.45
C LYS A 76 2.33 2.16 -8.97
N SER A 77 2.11 1.24 -8.02
CA SER A 77 1.55 -0.07 -8.36
C SER A 77 0.08 0.05 -8.77
N PRO A 78 -0.46 -0.86 -9.60
CA PRO A 78 -1.87 -0.84 -10.01
C PRO A 78 -2.85 -0.79 -8.82
N ASN A 79 -2.58 -1.55 -7.76
CA ASN A 79 -3.40 -1.52 -6.55
C ASN A 79 -3.35 -0.15 -5.83
N THR A 80 -2.20 0.52 -5.84
CA THR A 80 -2.07 1.87 -5.31
C THR A 80 -2.86 2.86 -6.15
N ILE A 81 -2.81 2.72 -7.49
CA ILE A 81 -3.57 3.57 -8.41
C ILE A 81 -5.07 3.39 -8.18
N HIS A 82 -5.55 2.14 -8.05
CA HIS A 82 -6.95 1.86 -7.73
C HIS A 82 -7.37 2.56 -6.43
N THR A 83 -6.59 2.39 -5.37
CA THR A 83 -6.87 3.04 -4.08
C THR A 83 -6.83 4.58 -4.19
N TYR A 84 -5.93 5.15 -4.99
CA TYR A 84 -5.86 6.59 -5.23
C TYR A 84 -7.06 7.08 -6.04
N ASN A 85 -7.58 6.31 -6.99
CA ASN A 85 -8.80 6.64 -7.73
C ASN A 85 -10.00 6.75 -6.78
N ASP A 86 -10.13 5.84 -5.81
CA ASP A 86 -11.21 5.92 -4.80
C ASP A 86 -11.11 7.20 -3.96
N GLN A 87 -9.89 7.55 -3.52
CA GLN A 87 -9.67 8.78 -2.75
C GLN A 87 -9.92 10.03 -3.61
N ARG A 88 -9.50 9.98 -4.87
CA ARG A 88 -9.74 11.06 -5.82
C ARG A 88 -11.22 11.28 -6.07
N ASN A 89 -11.99 10.21 -6.29
CA ASN A 89 -13.44 10.29 -6.46
C ASN A 89 -14.09 10.95 -5.23
N ARG A 90 -13.59 10.70 -4.01
CA ARG A 90 -14.07 11.41 -2.81
C ARG A 90 -13.76 12.90 -2.85
N ILE A 91 -12.54 13.28 -3.24
CA ILE A 91 -12.16 14.69 -3.39
C ILE A 91 -13.06 15.37 -4.42
N ASP A 92 -13.24 14.74 -5.60
CA ASP A 92 -14.03 15.26 -6.70
C ASP A 92 -15.50 15.45 -6.29
N ASN A 93 -16.10 14.48 -5.58
CA ASN A 93 -17.49 14.50 -5.14
C ASN A 93 -17.76 15.47 -3.97
N THR A 94 -16.74 15.90 -3.24
CA THR A 94 -16.91 16.78 -2.06
C THR A 94 -16.46 18.21 -2.34
N ILE A 95 -15.16 18.42 -2.57
CA ILE A 95 -14.58 19.76 -2.79
C ILE A 95 -14.10 19.97 -4.24
N GLY A 96 -14.36 19.04 -5.14
CA GLY A 96 -13.87 19.09 -6.52
C GLY A 96 -14.26 20.36 -7.27
N LEU A 97 -15.47 20.87 -7.07
CA LEU A 97 -15.96 22.10 -7.70
C LEU A 97 -15.52 23.39 -7.00
N LEU A 98 -14.81 23.29 -5.87
CA LEU A 98 -14.29 24.44 -5.17
C LEU A 98 -13.24 25.15 -6.03
N ARG A 99 -13.37 26.48 -6.19
CA ARG A 99 -12.37 27.28 -6.89
C ARG A 99 -11.05 27.30 -6.12
N LEU A 100 -9.93 27.18 -6.82
CA LEU A 100 -8.58 27.18 -6.23
C LEU A 100 -8.29 28.45 -5.42
N GLU A 101 -8.84 29.58 -5.81
CA GLU A 101 -8.75 30.85 -5.08
C GLU A 101 -9.36 30.80 -3.66
N LYS A 102 -10.34 29.89 -3.46
CA LYS A 102 -11.02 29.67 -2.19
C LYS A 102 -10.42 28.51 -1.39
N LEU A 103 -9.47 27.78 -1.97
CA LEU A 103 -8.79 26.67 -1.31
C LEU A 103 -7.79 27.23 -0.28
N SER A 104 -8.18 27.24 0.96
CA SER A 104 -7.41 27.76 2.09
C SER A 104 -7.31 26.71 3.20
N PRO A 105 -6.37 26.84 4.15
CA PRO A 105 -6.30 25.94 5.31
C PRO A 105 -7.62 25.84 6.05
N ARG A 106 -8.33 26.96 6.22
CA ARG A 106 -9.65 27.00 6.87
C ARG A 106 -10.69 26.20 6.10
N THR A 107 -10.74 26.35 4.77
CA THR A 107 -11.71 25.62 3.94
C THR A 107 -11.43 24.10 3.97
N ILE A 108 -10.14 23.73 3.96
CA ILE A 108 -9.73 22.32 4.05
C ILE A 108 -10.03 21.77 5.45
N GLN A 109 -9.87 22.56 6.52
CA GLN A 109 -10.25 22.13 7.87
C GLN A 109 -11.75 21.83 7.95
N MET A 110 -12.61 22.73 7.46
CA MET A 110 -14.04 22.49 7.40
C MET A 110 -14.39 21.21 6.64
N TRP A 111 -13.74 20.99 5.50
CA TRP A 111 -13.93 19.75 4.72
C TRP A 111 -13.50 18.50 5.50
N VAL A 112 -12.38 18.54 6.23
CA VAL A 112 -11.92 17.43 7.08
C VAL A 112 -12.92 17.18 8.22
N ASP A 113 -13.48 18.24 8.81
CA ASP A 113 -14.46 18.15 9.88
C ASP A 113 -15.78 17.53 9.34
N ASP A 114 -16.23 17.92 8.16
CA ASP A 114 -17.40 17.34 7.49
C ASP A 114 -17.21 15.85 7.21
N LEU A 115 -16.04 15.47 6.67
CA LEU A 115 -15.70 14.04 6.42
C LEU A 115 -15.65 13.22 7.71
N SER A 116 -15.40 13.85 8.86
CA SER A 116 -15.29 13.15 10.15
C SER A 116 -16.64 12.61 10.67
N SER A 117 -17.74 13.09 10.12
CA SER A 117 -19.09 12.56 10.41
C SER A 117 -19.39 11.22 9.73
N GLU A 118 -18.73 10.93 8.59
CA GLU A 118 -19.06 9.78 7.74
C GLU A 118 -17.93 8.76 7.61
N LEU A 119 -16.67 9.20 7.76
CA LEU A 119 -15.52 8.40 7.44
C LEU A 119 -14.63 8.11 8.66
N SER A 120 -13.94 6.97 8.59
CA SER A 120 -12.95 6.64 9.61
C SER A 120 -11.73 7.59 9.56
N PRO A 121 -11.09 7.90 10.71
CA PRO A 121 -9.88 8.73 10.79
C PRO A 121 -8.78 8.31 9.80
N ARG A 122 -8.60 7.01 9.59
CA ARG A 122 -7.63 6.47 8.63
C ARG A 122 -7.98 6.82 7.20
N THR A 123 -9.24 6.72 6.82
CA THR A 123 -9.72 7.07 5.47
C THR A 123 -9.55 8.56 5.20
N ILE A 124 -9.92 9.41 6.17
CA ILE A 124 -9.78 10.87 6.08
C ILE A 124 -8.31 11.25 5.86
N ARG A 125 -7.41 10.73 6.70
CA ARG A 125 -5.96 11.00 6.57
C ARG A 125 -5.41 10.56 5.22
N PHE A 126 -5.91 9.48 4.67
CA PHE A 126 -5.48 8.99 3.36
C PHE A 126 -5.98 9.87 2.22
N THR A 127 -7.26 10.26 2.23
CA THR A 127 -7.86 11.21 1.26
C THR A 127 -7.15 12.57 1.32
N TYR A 128 -6.94 13.09 2.54
CA TYR A 128 -6.20 14.32 2.77
C TYR A 128 -4.75 14.24 2.24
N SER A 129 -4.04 13.14 2.49
CA SER A 129 -2.67 12.95 2.01
C SER A 129 -2.58 12.99 0.49
N LEU A 130 -3.60 12.46 -0.22
CA LEU A 130 -3.68 12.55 -1.66
C LEU A 130 -3.87 14.00 -2.12
N LEU A 131 -4.81 14.75 -1.52
CA LEU A 131 -5.01 16.17 -1.82
C LEU A 131 -3.73 16.97 -1.57
N ARG A 132 -3.08 16.75 -0.42
CA ARG A 132 -1.81 17.40 -0.07
C ARG A 132 -0.72 17.12 -1.11
N ASN A 133 -0.63 15.89 -1.60
CA ASN A 133 0.32 15.52 -2.66
C ASN A 133 0.00 16.24 -3.98
N CYS A 134 -1.27 16.27 -4.40
CA CYS A 134 -1.71 17.03 -5.57
C CYS A 134 -1.35 18.52 -5.44
N CYS A 135 -1.63 19.15 -4.29
CA CYS A 135 -1.27 20.54 -4.02
C CYS A 135 0.26 20.77 -4.06
N SER A 136 1.06 19.83 -3.54
CA SER A 136 2.53 19.96 -3.59
C SER A 136 3.06 19.96 -5.03
N ILE A 137 2.55 19.07 -5.89
CA ILE A 137 2.92 19.05 -7.31
C ILE A 137 2.41 20.30 -8.01
N ALA A 138 1.19 20.75 -7.69
CA ALA A 138 0.59 21.96 -8.25
C ALA A 138 1.41 23.22 -7.91
N VAL A 139 2.01 23.30 -6.72
CA VAL A 139 2.98 24.37 -6.36
C VAL A 139 4.21 24.27 -7.24
N THR A 140 4.80 23.10 -7.39
CA THR A 140 5.98 22.87 -8.25
C THR A 140 5.70 23.26 -9.71
N TRP A 141 4.47 23.09 -10.18
CA TRP A 141 4.04 23.46 -11.53
C TRP A 141 3.51 24.89 -11.63
N ASN A 142 3.58 25.68 -10.56
CA ASN A 142 3.08 27.05 -10.49
C ASN A 142 1.58 27.21 -10.78
N LEU A 143 0.78 26.18 -10.53
CA LEU A 143 -0.69 26.24 -10.62
C LEU A 143 -1.29 26.96 -9.40
N ILE A 144 -0.69 26.76 -8.23
CA ILE A 144 -1.01 27.47 -6.98
C ILE A 144 0.27 28.03 -6.35
N LYS A 145 0.15 29.07 -5.57
CA LYS A 145 1.32 29.75 -4.96
C LYS A 145 1.90 29.00 -3.77
N THR A 146 1.06 28.44 -2.93
CA THR A 146 1.43 27.74 -1.70
C THR A 146 0.55 26.54 -1.52
N ASN A 147 1.02 25.53 -0.80
CA ASN A 147 0.22 24.36 -0.47
C ASN A 147 -0.67 24.66 0.76
N PRO A 148 -1.99 24.72 0.61
CA PRO A 148 -2.89 25.08 1.70
C PRO A 148 -3.13 23.95 2.71
N CYS A 149 -2.50 22.79 2.51
CA CYS A 149 -2.63 21.63 3.40
C CYS A 149 -1.61 21.63 4.56
N HIS A 150 -0.89 22.72 4.87
CA HIS A 150 0.16 22.66 5.91
C HIS A 150 -0.40 22.72 7.32
N ASP A 151 -1.40 23.54 7.59
CA ASP A 151 -1.87 23.89 8.94
C ASP A 151 -3.27 23.32 9.24
N VAL A 152 -3.53 22.08 8.81
CA VAL A 152 -4.81 21.39 9.00
C VAL A 152 -4.67 20.32 10.06
N SER A 153 -5.54 20.36 11.06
CA SER A 153 -5.62 19.33 12.11
C SER A 153 -6.36 18.09 11.60
N LEU A 154 -5.75 16.94 11.77
CA LEU A 154 -6.32 15.67 11.31
C LEU A 154 -6.76 14.81 12.50
N PRO A 155 -7.88 14.07 12.37
CA PRO A 155 -8.35 13.19 13.42
C PRO A 155 -7.27 12.15 13.78
N SER A 156 -7.15 11.84 15.07
CA SER A 156 -6.18 10.86 15.57
C SER A 156 -6.58 9.44 15.17
N VAL A 157 -5.61 8.65 14.75
CA VAL A 157 -5.81 7.21 14.46
C VAL A 157 -5.34 6.42 15.68
N ARG A 158 -6.27 5.80 16.38
CA ARG A 158 -5.90 4.85 17.43
C ARG A 158 -5.21 3.64 16.79
N LYS A 159 -4.05 3.26 17.32
CA LYS A 159 -3.43 2.00 16.91
C LYS A 159 -4.38 0.87 17.33
N LYS A 160 -4.87 0.10 16.35
CA LYS A 160 -5.55 -1.16 16.67
C LYS A 160 -4.47 -2.16 17.06
N GLU A 161 -4.73 -2.90 18.13
CA GLU A 161 -3.91 -4.06 18.46
C GLU A 161 -3.92 -5.05 17.30
N VAL A 162 -2.77 -5.65 17.08
CA VAL A 162 -2.65 -6.65 16.02
C VAL A 162 -3.35 -7.92 16.50
N GLN A 163 -4.39 -8.32 15.80
CA GLN A 163 -5.06 -9.59 16.07
C GLN A 163 -4.10 -10.75 15.74
N ILE A 164 -3.94 -11.65 16.69
CA ILE A 164 -3.23 -12.93 16.55
C ILE A 164 -4.08 -14.02 17.20
N LEU A 165 -3.86 -15.27 16.84
CA LEU A 165 -4.43 -16.39 17.56
C LEU A 165 -3.70 -16.55 18.91
N SER A 166 -4.45 -16.74 19.99
CA SER A 166 -3.89 -17.20 21.26
C SER A 166 -3.32 -18.61 21.09
N PRO A 167 -2.48 -19.13 22.00
CA PRO A 167 -2.01 -20.51 21.93
C PRO A 167 -3.15 -21.54 21.90
N GLU A 168 -4.22 -21.27 22.65
CA GLU A 168 -5.43 -22.10 22.70
C GLU A 168 -6.18 -22.05 21.35
N ASP A 169 -6.44 -20.83 20.83
CA ASP A 169 -7.10 -20.64 19.55
C ASP A 169 -6.30 -21.21 18.38
N PHE A 170 -4.96 -21.12 18.45
CA PHE A 170 -4.07 -21.73 17.46
C PHE A 170 -4.22 -23.25 17.44
N THR A 171 -4.31 -23.87 18.62
CA THR A 171 -4.52 -25.32 18.74
C THR A 171 -5.87 -25.72 18.14
N VAL A 172 -6.94 -25.00 18.48
CA VAL A 172 -8.29 -25.22 17.90
C VAL A 172 -8.26 -25.00 16.39
N PHE A 173 -7.62 -23.91 15.92
CA PHE A 173 -7.51 -23.63 14.50
C PHE A 173 -6.83 -24.78 13.73
N CYS A 174 -5.70 -25.26 14.22
CA CYS A 174 -4.94 -26.33 13.55
C CYS A 174 -5.65 -27.69 13.59
N SER A 175 -6.32 -28.04 14.69
CA SER A 175 -6.99 -29.34 14.84
C SER A 175 -8.14 -29.55 13.84
N HIS A 176 -8.76 -28.45 13.36
CA HIS A 176 -9.88 -28.50 12.42
C HIS A 176 -9.49 -28.24 10.96
N LEU A 177 -8.20 -27.98 10.65
CA LEU A 177 -7.76 -27.69 9.27
C LEU A 177 -8.12 -28.79 8.28
N ASN A 178 -8.11 -30.05 8.71
CA ASN A 178 -8.49 -31.22 7.87
C ASN A 178 -9.98 -31.25 7.47
N GLU A 179 -10.82 -30.41 8.07
CA GLU A 179 -12.23 -30.29 7.68
C GLU A 179 -12.43 -29.35 6.48
N LEU A 180 -11.39 -28.64 6.08
CA LEU A 180 -11.42 -27.76 4.92
C LEU A 180 -11.14 -28.53 3.62
N PRO A 181 -11.69 -28.07 2.49
CA PRO A 181 -11.16 -28.46 1.19
C PRO A 181 -9.66 -28.18 1.11
N LEU A 182 -8.92 -29.07 0.46
CA LEU A 182 -7.45 -29.08 0.51
C LEU A 182 -6.83 -27.78 0.01
N ASP A 183 -7.41 -27.14 -1.01
CA ASP A 183 -6.98 -25.82 -1.52
C ASP A 183 -6.99 -24.75 -0.43
N TYR A 184 -8.06 -24.69 0.39
CA TYR A 184 -8.16 -23.71 1.47
C TYR A 184 -7.28 -24.08 2.66
N LYS A 185 -7.13 -25.38 2.95
CA LYS A 185 -6.18 -25.84 3.96
C LYS A 185 -4.77 -25.38 3.63
N VAL A 186 -4.28 -25.71 2.43
CA VAL A 186 -2.96 -25.29 1.95
C VAL A 186 -2.82 -23.77 1.92
N CYS A 187 -3.86 -23.04 1.49
CA CYS A 187 -3.87 -21.59 1.50
C CYS A 187 -3.60 -21.00 2.90
N PHE A 188 -4.22 -21.55 3.94
CA PHE A 188 -4.05 -21.07 5.31
C PHE A 188 -2.74 -21.54 5.93
N GLU A 189 -2.30 -22.76 5.63
CA GLU A 189 -1.01 -23.28 6.05
C GLU A 189 0.16 -22.48 5.50
N LEU A 190 0.13 -22.12 4.22
CA LEU A 190 1.13 -21.26 3.60
C LEU A 190 1.19 -19.87 4.26
N ALA A 191 0.05 -19.29 4.62
CA ALA A 191 0.00 -18.01 5.33
C ALA A 191 0.52 -18.13 6.76
N LEU A 192 0.15 -19.21 7.47
CA LEU A 192 0.46 -19.43 8.87
C LEU A 192 1.90 -19.93 9.05
N PHE A 193 2.27 -21.06 8.43
CA PHE A 193 3.57 -21.71 8.64
C PHE A 193 4.68 -21.16 7.73
N GLY A 194 4.32 -20.69 6.51
CA GLY A 194 5.24 -20.01 5.61
C GLY A 194 5.41 -18.51 5.89
N SER A 195 4.61 -17.96 6.79
CA SER A 195 4.57 -16.51 7.06
C SER A 195 4.38 -15.66 5.79
N LEU A 196 3.58 -16.14 4.83
CA LEU A 196 3.39 -15.51 3.54
C LEU A 196 2.30 -14.43 3.59
N ARG A 197 2.52 -13.34 2.85
CA ARG A 197 1.46 -12.35 2.63
C ARG A 197 0.40 -12.93 1.70
N LYS A 198 -0.85 -12.50 1.81
CA LYS A 198 -1.94 -12.98 0.94
C LYS A 198 -1.57 -12.98 -0.55
N GLY A 199 -0.98 -11.90 -1.05
CA GLY A 199 -0.57 -11.84 -2.45
C GLY A 199 0.57 -12.80 -2.79
N GLU A 200 1.47 -13.09 -1.87
CA GLU A 200 2.53 -14.08 -2.03
C GLU A 200 1.96 -15.50 -2.09
N VAL A 201 1.03 -15.84 -1.19
CA VAL A 201 0.30 -17.13 -1.19
C VAL A 201 -0.40 -17.35 -2.54
N LEU A 202 -1.13 -16.34 -3.03
CA LEU A 202 -1.84 -16.41 -4.31
C LEU A 202 -0.92 -16.40 -5.54
N GLY A 203 0.33 -15.97 -5.38
CA GLY A 203 1.32 -15.88 -6.44
C GLY A 203 2.24 -17.09 -6.56
N ILE A 204 2.13 -18.10 -5.69
CA ILE A 204 2.92 -19.34 -5.78
C ILE A 204 2.50 -20.12 -7.02
N MET A 205 3.49 -20.54 -7.80
CA MET A 205 3.26 -21.42 -8.97
C MET A 205 3.11 -22.87 -8.55
N GLU A 206 2.46 -23.66 -9.41
CA GLU A 206 2.17 -25.10 -9.18
C GLU A 206 3.41 -25.91 -8.78
N ASP A 207 4.55 -25.62 -9.42
CA ASP A 207 5.81 -26.37 -9.30
C ASP A 207 6.86 -25.68 -8.40
N GLU A 208 6.51 -24.57 -7.75
CA GLU A 208 7.49 -23.71 -7.08
C GLU A 208 7.94 -24.24 -5.70
N ILE A 209 7.12 -25.04 -5.03
CA ILE A 209 7.46 -25.64 -3.74
C ILE A 209 8.05 -27.04 -3.97
N PRO A 210 9.34 -27.27 -3.74
CA PRO A 210 9.97 -28.58 -3.86
C PRO A 210 9.64 -29.47 -2.65
N ASP A 211 9.94 -30.77 -2.74
CA ASP A 211 9.62 -31.77 -1.72
C ASP A 211 10.37 -31.56 -0.39
N ASP A 212 11.45 -30.78 -0.39
CA ASP A 212 12.16 -30.38 0.84
C ASP A 212 11.57 -29.12 1.49
N GLY A 213 10.53 -28.53 0.89
CA GLY A 213 9.82 -27.37 1.38
C GLY A 213 10.61 -26.04 1.37
N ARG A 214 11.77 -25.98 0.70
CA ARG A 214 12.66 -24.83 0.66
C ARG A 214 12.53 -24.08 -0.66
N PHE A 215 11.94 -22.88 -0.66
CA PHE A 215 11.79 -22.11 -1.87
C PHE A 215 11.90 -20.59 -1.61
N TYR A 216 12.20 -19.85 -2.66
CA TYR A 216 12.25 -18.38 -2.60
C TYR A 216 10.92 -17.78 -3.02
N ILE A 217 10.48 -16.78 -2.27
CA ILE A 217 9.28 -16.01 -2.61
C ILE A 217 9.66 -15.00 -3.68
N LYS A 218 9.16 -15.18 -4.90
CA LYS A 218 9.56 -14.39 -6.08
C LYS A 218 8.54 -13.36 -6.50
N ARG A 219 7.26 -13.55 -6.13
CA ARG A 219 6.16 -12.71 -6.62
C ARG A 219 5.00 -12.59 -5.65
N ALA A 220 4.18 -11.59 -5.91
CA ALA A 220 2.89 -11.44 -5.26
C ALA A 220 1.82 -11.14 -6.32
N ARG A 221 0.70 -11.86 -6.27
CA ARG A 221 -0.45 -11.68 -7.15
C ARG A 221 -1.53 -10.88 -6.43
N TYR A 222 -2.08 -9.91 -7.12
CA TYR A 222 -3.14 -9.02 -6.64
C TYR A 222 -4.27 -8.98 -7.66
N SER A 223 -5.50 -9.18 -7.20
CA SER A 223 -6.71 -9.07 -8.01
C SER A 223 -7.59 -7.99 -7.37
N PRO A 224 -7.52 -6.74 -7.80
CA PRO A 224 -8.35 -5.66 -7.25
C PRO A 224 -9.82 -5.85 -7.63
N ASN A 225 -10.10 -6.49 -8.74
CA ASN A 225 -11.43 -6.87 -9.20
C ASN A 225 -11.38 -8.27 -9.84
N LEU A 226 -12.56 -8.86 -10.14
CA LEU A 226 -12.68 -10.22 -10.70
C LEU A 226 -12.11 -10.37 -12.12
N ARG A 227 -11.70 -9.28 -12.78
CA ARG A 227 -11.30 -9.28 -14.20
C ARG A 227 -9.83 -8.99 -14.44
N GLU A 228 -9.11 -8.50 -13.43
CA GLU A 228 -7.72 -8.04 -13.60
C GLU A 228 -6.81 -8.64 -12.55
N ASP A 229 -5.85 -9.42 -12.99
CA ASP A 229 -4.77 -9.94 -12.19
C ASP A 229 -3.48 -9.15 -12.42
N PHE A 230 -2.88 -8.68 -11.35
CA PHE A 230 -1.58 -8.03 -11.39
C PHE A 230 -0.56 -8.88 -10.63
N VAL A 231 0.48 -9.27 -11.33
CA VAL A 231 1.63 -9.94 -10.72
C VAL A 231 2.74 -8.90 -10.52
N LYS A 232 3.18 -8.76 -9.30
CA LYS A 232 4.33 -7.95 -8.94
C LYS A 232 5.48 -8.87 -8.58
N GLU A 233 6.53 -8.87 -9.37
CA GLU A 233 7.80 -9.50 -8.98
C GLU A 233 8.43 -8.75 -7.80
N THR A 234 9.09 -9.48 -6.93
CA THR A 234 9.83 -8.90 -5.81
C THR A 234 11.12 -8.26 -6.34
N LYS A 235 11.04 -6.97 -6.71
CA LYS A 235 12.17 -6.21 -7.30
C LYS A 235 13.25 -5.78 -6.31
N THR A 236 13.13 -6.08 -5.03
CA THR A 236 14.07 -5.63 -4.00
C THR A 236 14.65 -6.83 -3.28
N SER A 237 15.93 -6.75 -2.92
CA SER A 237 16.65 -7.74 -2.10
C SER A 237 15.95 -8.07 -0.76
N SER A 238 15.10 -7.18 -0.26
CA SER A 238 14.25 -7.43 0.92
C SER A 238 12.96 -8.20 0.60
N GLY A 239 12.62 -8.36 -0.67
CA GLY A 239 11.43 -9.10 -1.12
C GLY A 239 11.71 -10.58 -1.40
N GLU A 240 12.89 -10.90 -1.92
CA GLU A 240 13.35 -12.28 -2.07
C GLU A 240 13.83 -12.82 -0.74
N ARG A 241 13.09 -13.78 -0.22
CA ARG A 241 13.45 -14.47 1.02
C ARG A 241 13.18 -15.95 0.91
N LEU A 242 14.05 -16.73 1.56
CA LEU A 242 13.86 -18.17 1.69
C LEU A 242 12.66 -18.44 2.61
N CYS A 243 11.71 -19.19 2.13
CA CYS A 243 10.65 -19.83 2.91
C CYS A 243 11.02 -21.28 3.17
N ILE A 244 10.77 -21.77 4.37
CA ILE A 244 10.97 -23.17 4.76
C ILE A 244 9.67 -23.62 5.42
N LEU A 245 9.01 -24.59 4.81
CA LEU A 245 7.75 -25.16 5.30
C LEU A 245 7.98 -26.42 6.13
N PRO A 246 7.14 -26.69 7.14
CA PRO A 246 7.08 -27.99 7.78
C PRO A 246 6.71 -29.10 6.78
N GLN A 247 7.24 -30.30 6.97
CA GLN A 247 6.99 -31.44 6.06
C GLN A 247 5.50 -31.74 5.87
N LEU A 248 4.70 -31.65 6.92
CA LEU A 248 3.25 -31.86 6.84
C LEU A 248 2.58 -30.91 5.83
N VAL A 249 3.00 -29.65 5.76
CA VAL A 249 2.48 -28.69 4.78
C VAL A 249 2.93 -29.04 3.36
N VAL A 250 4.15 -29.53 3.20
CA VAL A 250 4.68 -30.00 1.92
C VAL A 250 3.88 -31.22 1.42
N ASP A 251 3.57 -32.14 2.32
CA ASP A 251 2.77 -33.33 2.00
C ASP A 251 1.36 -32.94 1.52
N ASP A 252 0.75 -31.91 2.14
CA ASP A 252 -0.54 -31.37 1.71
C ASP A 252 -0.43 -30.66 0.34
N VAL A 253 0.65 -29.95 0.06
CA VAL A 253 0.92 -29.39 -1.27
C VAL A 253 1.04 -30.47 -2.34
N ILE A 254 1.75 -31.56 -2.05
CA ILE A 254 1.87 -32.72 -2.95
C ILE A 254 0.50 -33.37 -3.18
N ALA A 255 -0.29 -33.52 -2.14
CA ALA A 255 -1.66 -34.06 -2.24
C ALA A 255 -2.55 -33.15 -3.10
N LEU A 256 -2.44 -31.82 -2.92
CA LEU A 256 -3.17 -30.84 -3.72
C LEU A 256 -2.83 -30.94 -5.21
N ARG A 257 -1.54 -31.05 -5.56
CA ARG A 257 -1.11 -31.27 -6.96
C ARG A 257 -1.72 -32.54 -7.56
N LYS A 258 -1.77 -33.63 -6.79
CA LYS A 258 -2.43 -34.88 -7.23
C LYS A 258 -3.93 -34.65 -7.45
N GLN A 259 -4.59 -33.92 -6.57
CA GLN A 259 -6.00 -33.55 -6.71
C GLN A 259 -6.24 -32.74 -8.00
N HIS A 260 -5.36 -31.79 -8.34
CA HIS A 260 -5.46 -31.00 -9.58
C HIS A 260 -5.39 -31.88 -10.84
N ILE A 261 -4.50 -32.86 -10.85
CA ILE A 261 -4.41 -33.83 -11.96
C ILE A 261 -5.74 -34.58 -12.13
N GLN A 262 -6.36 -35.02 -11.03
CA GLN A 262 -7.66 -35.71 -11.05
C GLN A 262 -8.78 -34.78 -11.51
N SER A 263 -8.81 -33.54 -11.02
CA SER A 263 -9.79 -32.54 -11.44
C SER A 263 -9.64 -32.20 -12.92
N LYS A 264 -8.41 -32.04 -13.43
CA LYS A 264 -8.14 -31.83 -14.86
C LYS A 264 -8.69 -32.95 -15.73
N LEU A 265 -8.55 -34.20 -15.31
CA LEU A 265 -9.14 -35.34 -16.00
C LEU A 265 -10.69 -35.33 -15.95
N LYS A 266 -11.27 -34.94 -14.81
CA LYS A 266 -12.73 -34.85 -14.62
C LYS A 266 -13.35 -33.76 -15.48
N TYR A 267 -12.75 -32.55 -15.49
CA TYR A 267 -13.27 -31.38 -16.23
C TYR A 267 -12.93 -31.42 -17.73
N GLY A 268 -11.88 -32.15 -18.12
CA GLY A 268 -11.49 -32.29 -19.53
C GLY A 268 -11.30 -30.92 -20.21
N LYS A 269 -12.08 -30.69 -21.29
CA LYS A 269 -12.00 -29.41 -22.05
C LYS A 269 -12.48 -28.17 -21.29
N ALA A 270 -13.22 -28.33 -20.20
CA ALA A 270 -13.68 -27.22 -19.37
C ALA A 270 -12.64 -26.81 -18.31
N TRP A 271 -11.53 -27.54 -18.22
CA TRP A 271 -10.43 -27.18 -17.30
C TRP A 271 -9.72 -25.91 -17.75
N VAL A 272 -9.53 -24.98 -16.82
CA VAL A 272 -8.72 -23.77 -17.03
C VAL A 272 -7.31 -24.04 -16.50
N ASP A 273 -6.31 -23.98 -17.38
CA ASP A 273 -4.93 -24.31 -17.04
C ASP A 273 -4.21 -23.13 -16.40
N SER A 274 -4.57 -22.77 -15.17
CA SER A 274 -3.90 -21.72 -14.40
C SER A 274 -2.52 -22.19 -13.93
N PRO A 275 -1.46 -21.33 -13.98
CA PRO A 275 -0.12 -21.72 -13.54
C PRO A 275 0.05 -21.69 -12.01
N TYR A 276 -0.92 -21.16 -11.25
CA TYR A 276 -0.81 -20.99 -9.81
C TYR A 276 -1.15 -22.28 -9.05
N LEU A 277 -0.56 -22.43 -7.85
CA LEU A 277 -0.82 -23.56 -6.98
C LEU A 277 -2.26 -23.60 -6.48
N LEU A 278 -2.81 -22.43 -6.07
CA LEU A 278 -4.18 -22.38 -5.56
C LEU A 278 -5.17 -22.13 -6.69
N LYS A 279 -6.08 -23.09 -6.88
CA LYS A 279 -7.07 -23.13 -7.96
C LYS A 279 -8.46 -23.47 -7.46
N GLU A 280 -9.48 -23.01 -8.16
CA GLU A 280 -10.85 -23.51 -8.05
C GLU A 280 -10.95 -24.92 -8.65
N GLU A 281 -12.04 -25.61 -8.40
CA GLU A 281 -12.28 -26.98 -8.90
C GLU A 281 -12.16 -27.11 -10.42
N ASN A 282 -12.45 -26.04 -11.17
CA ASN A 282 -12.35 -25.99 -12.64
C ASN A 282 -10.95 -25.59 -13.14
N GLY A 283 -9.98 -25.37 -12.24
CA GLY A 283 -8.61 -24.97 -12.56
C GLY A 283 -8.37 -23.46 -12.65
N GLU A 284 -9.39 -22.62 -12.50
CA GLU A 284 -9.21 -21.17 -12.40
C GLU A 284 -8.43 -20.78 -11.15
N ALA A 285 -7.59 -19.76 -11.25
CA ALA A 285 -6.81 -19.30 -10.12
C ALA A 285 -7.69 -18.69 -9.01
N PHE A 286 -7.42 -18.98 -7.75
CA PHE A 286 -8.12 -18.40 -6.61
C PHE A 286 -8.18 -16.88 -6.68
N HIS A 287 -9.37 -16.33 -6.45
CA HIS A 287 -9.53 -14.89 -6.24
C HIS A 287 -9.24 -14.53 -4.77
N ALA A 288 -8.62 -13.35 -4.57
CA ALA A 288 -8.21 -12.89 -3.24
C ALA A 288 -9.34 -12.80 -2.20
N SER A 289 -10.58 -12.53 -2.64
CA SER A 289 -11.76 -12.46 -1.75
C SER A 289 -12.15 -13.83 -1.19
N LEU A 290 -11.95 -14.90 -1.96
CA LEU A 290 -12.33 -16.26 -1.54
C LEU A 290 -11.54 -16.69 -0.30
N CYS A 291 -10.22 -16.43 -0.27
CA CYS A 291 -9.40 -16.76 0.89
C CYS A 291 -9.88 -16.03 2.16
N ILE A 292 -10.28 -14.76 2.03
CA ILE A 292 -10.76 -13.97 3.17
C ILE A 292 -12.11 -14.48 3.67
N THR A 293 -13.08 -14.63 2.76
CA THR A 293 -14.42 -15.08 3.09
C THR A 293 -14.40 -16.48 3.69
N ARG A 294 -13.59 -17.37 3.12
CA ARG A 294 -13.46 -18.75 3.62
C ARG A 294 -12.80 -18.80 4.98
N LEU A 295 -11.75 -18.01 5.23
CA LEU A 295 -11.13 -17.92 6.56
C LEU A 295 -12.14 -17.47 7.61
N GLN A 296 -12.90 -16.42 7.33
CA GLN A 296 -13.92 -15.91 8.25
C GLN A 296 -15.03 -16.94 8.54
N SER A 297 -15.50 -17.63 7.50
CA SER A 297 -16.51 -18.68 7.65
C SER A 297 -15.97 -19.89 8.43
N TYR A 298 -14.72 -20.27 8.17
CA TYR A 298 -14.04 -21.35 8.88
C TYR A 298 -13.91 -21.04 10.37
N MET A 299 -13.40 -19.86 10.71
CA MET A 299 -13.22 -19.47 12.10
C MET A 299 -14.55 -19.46 12.87
N LYS A 300 -15.62 -18.92 12.27
CA LYS A 300 -16.95 -18.97 12.86
C LYS A 300 -17.44 -20.40 13.09
N LYS A 301 -17.18 -21.30 12.13
CA LYS A 301 -17.59 -22.73 12.21
C LYS A 301 -16.93 -23.43 13.40
N ILE A 302 -15.67 -23.12 13.67
CA ILE A 302 -14.91 -23.73 14.78
C ILE A 302 -15.01 -22.95 16.10
N GLY A 303 -15.91 -21.94 16.18
CA GLY A 303 -16.19 -21.19 17.40
C GLY A 303 -15.16 -20.11 17.74
N LEU A 304 -14.31 -19.70 16.80
CA LEU A 304 -13.31 -18.67 16.99
C LEU A 304 -13.75 -17.30 16.42
N GLU A 305 -13.31 -16.23 17.04
CA GLU A 305 -13.51 -14.88 16.52
C GLU A 305 -12.78 -14.69 15.19
N PRO A 306 -13.45 -14.14 14.14
CA PRO A 306 -12.85 -13.96 12.84
C PRO A 306 -11.66 -12.99 12.87
N ILE A 307 -10.53 -13.41 12.36
CA ILE A 307 -9.32 -12.60 12.17
C ILE A 307 -9.09 -12.24 10.71
N SER A 308 -8.24 -11.26 10.46
CA SER A 308 -7.80 -10.96 9.10
C SER A 308 -6.86 -12.03 8.55
N PHE A 309 -6.81 -12.21 7.23
CA PHE A 309 -5.85 -13.14 6.62
C PHE A 309 -4.38 -12.81 6.99
N HIS A 310 -4.09 -11.52 7.20
CA HIS A 310 -2.74 -11.09 7.62
C HIS A 310 -2.42 -11.46 9.08
N ALA A 311 -3.45 -11.68 9.90
CA ALA A 311 -3.28 -12.13 11.27
C ALA A 311 -2.66 -13.52 11.38
N LEU A 312 -2.88 -14.42 10.41
CA LEU A 312 -2.20 -15.73 10.36
C LEU A 312 -0.68 -15.57 10.33
N ARG A 313 -0.19 -14.65 9.50
CA ARG A 313 1.24 -14.33 9.44
C ARG A 313 1.75 -13.66 10.73
N HIS A 314 0.93 -12.83 11.39
CA HIS A 314 1.26 -12.27 12.69
C HIS A 314 1.32 -13.35 13.77
N THR A 315 0.42 -14.32 13.72
CA THR A 315 0.43 -15.49 14.61
C THR A 315 1.73 -16.29 14.47
N TYR A 316 2.23 -16.53 13.25
CA TYR A 316 3.54 -17.13 13.02
C TYR A 316 4.65 -16.40 13.78
N ALA A 317 4.72 -15.08 13.62
CA ALA A 317 5.76 -14.29 14.28
C ALA A 317 5.64 -14.33 15.81
N SER A 318 4.41 -14.25 16.33
CA SER A 318 4.14 -14.40 17.77
C SER A 318 4.63 -15.74 18.31
N ILE A 319 4.33 -16.83 17.62
CA ILE A 319 4.79 -18.18 17.99
C ILE A 319 6.32 -18.27 17.95
N CYS A 320 6.97 -17.81 16.88
CA CYS A 320 8.43 -17.82 16.80
C CYS A 320 9.08 -17.08 17.97
N ILE A 321 8.53 -15.92 18.33
CA ILE A 321 9.02 -15.10 19.44
C ILE A 321 8.77 -15.82 20.77
N SER A 322 7.60 -16.42 20.99
CA SER A 322 7.31 -17.19 22.19
C SER A 322 8.23 -18.41 22.36
N LEU A 323 8.72 -18.97 21.27
CA LEU A 323 9.73 -20.03 21.25
C LEU A 323 11.16 -19.51 21.45
N GLY A 324 11.37 -18.20 21.65
CA GLY A 324 12.69 -17.60 21.89
C GLY A 324 13.50 -17.32 20.61
N VAL A 325 12.88 -17.37 19.41
CA VAL A 325 13.59 -17.02 18.18
C VAL A 325 13.90 -15.52 18.18
N ASN A 326 15.14 -15.18 17.84
CA ASN A 326 15.59 -13.79 17.74
C ASN A 326 14.68 -12.97 16.82
N PRO A 327 14.17 -11.79 17.26
CA PRO A 327 13.29 -10.92 16.47
C PRO A 327 13.86 -10.52 15.12
N GLU A 328 15.16 -10.39 15.00
CA GLU A 328 15.82 -10.07 13.73
C GLU A 328 15.66 -11.21 12.72
N ILE A 329 15.77 -12.47 13.18
CA ILE A 329 15.53 -13.65 12.35
C ILE A 329 14.07 -13.70 11.93
N VAL A 330 13.14 -13.45 12.85
CA VAL A 330 11.70 -13.41 12.57
C VAL A 330 11.41 -12.30 11.53
N SER A 331 11.96 -11.10 11.71
CA SER A 331 11.82 -9.96 10.81
C SER A 331 12.32 -10.29 9.39
N LYS A 332 13.47 -10.93 9.27
CA LYS A 332 14.03 -11.39 7.97
C LYS A 332 13.12 -12.44 7.33
N ARG A 333 12.66 -13.43 8.06
CA ARG A 333 11.72 -14.47 7.56
C ARG A 333 10.39 -13.87 7.13
N MET A 334 9.89 -12.86 7.83
CA MET A 334 8.69 -12.12 7.43
C MET A 334 8.95 -11.17 6.24
N GLY A 335 10.19 -10.85 5.89
CA GLY A 335 10.53 -9.85 4.88
C GLY A 335 10.01 -8.46 5.26
N HIS A 336 10.23 -8.05 6.50
CA HIS A 336 10.03 -6.67 6.93
C HIS A 336 11.27 -5.85 6.56
N SER A 337 11.04 -4.72 5.88
CA SER A 337 12.13 -3.81 5.51
C SER A 337 12.73 -3.09 6.71
N ASN A 338 12.03 -3.06 7.86
CA ASN A 338 12.47 -2.42 9.09
C ASN A 338 12.14 -3.31 10.29
N LEU A 339 13.16 -3.62 11.09
CA LEU A 339 13.04 -4.39 12.33
C LEU A 339 12.07 -3.73 13.34
N SER A 340 12.01 -2.39 13.34
CA SER A 340 11.07 -1.66 14.21
C SER A 340 9.60 -2.05 13.99
N THR A 341 9.25 -2.54 12.81
CA THR A 341 7.90 -3.05 12.52
C THR A 341 7.63 -4.33 13.33
N THR A 342 8.58 -5.24 13.39
CA THR A 342 8.47 -6.48 14.20
C THR A 342 8.49 -6.15 15.68
N LEU A 343 9.47 -5.37 16.13
CA LEU A 343 9.57 -4.97 17.54
C LEU A 343 8.31 -4.23 18.01
N GLY A 344 7.84 -3.21 17.29
CA GLY A 344 6.69 -2.41 17.68
C GLY A 344 5.36 -3.18 17.74
N ILE A 345 5.27 -4.35 17.11
CA ILE A 345 4.09 -5.22 17.18
C ILE A 345 4.21 -6.22 18.35
N TYR A 346 5.40 -6.74 18.62
CA TYR A 346 5.60 -7.88 19.51
C TYR A 346 6.40 -7.54 20.79
N THR A 347 6.69 -6.26 21.08
CA THR A 347 7.45 -5.83 22.26
C THR A 347 6.89 -6.41 23.57
N HIS A 348 5.54 -6.45 23.70
CA HIS A 348 4.88 -6.98 24.89
C HIS A 348 5.17 -8.47 25.17
N LEU A 349 5.51 -9.25 24.12
CA LEU A 349 5.89 -10.66 24.26
C LEU A 349 7.35 -10.82 24.76
N PHE A 350 8.19 -9.82 24.53
CA PHE A 350 9.56 -9.79 25.06
C PHE A 350 9.60 -9.37 26.52
N GLU A 351 8.79 -8.39 26.91
CA GLU A 351 8.71 -7.90 28.29
C GLU A 351 8.28 -9.00 29.25
N GLN A 352 7.47 -9.96 28.82
CA GLN A 352 7.07 -11.12 29.64
C GLN A 352 8.18 -12.16 29.88
N LYS A 353 9.26 -12.16 29.07
CA LYS A 353 10.40 -13.11 29.18
C LYS A 353 11.67 -12.48 29.73
N ASN A 354 11.76 -11.17 29.80
CA ASN A 354 12.92 -10.49 30.44
C ASN A 354 12.73 -10.48 31.94
N ASN A 355 13.17 -11.56 32.57
CA ASN A 355 13.33 -11.61 34.01
C ASN A 355 14.64 -10.90 34.32
N ASP A 356 14.58 -9.64 34.78
CA ASP A 356 15.75 -8.86 35.16
C ASP A 356 16.60 -9.61 36.24
N ASP A 357 15.94 -10.45 37.03
CA ASP A 357 16.59 -11.34 38.00
C ASP A 357 17.43 -12.44 37.34
N GLU A 358 16.99 -13.02 36.22
CA GLU A 358 17.77 -14.01 35.44
C GLU A 358 19.01 -13.37 34.82
N ILE A 359 18.86 -12.15 34.27
CA ILE A 359 19.97 -11.39 33.71
C ILE A 359 20.99 -11.04 34.80
N ALA A 360 20.53 -10.54 35.91
CA ALA A 360 21.37 -10.20 37.06
C ALA A 360 22.11 -11.44 37.60
N SER A 361 21.42 -12.58 37.71
CA SER A 361 22.01 -13.86 38.13
C SER A 361 23.07 -14.38 37.14
N ALA A 362 22.78 -14.31 35.83
CA ALA A 362 23.71 -14.71 34.80
C ALA A 362 24.98 -13.84 34.75
N LEU A 363 24.80 -12.52 34.88
CA LEU A 363 25.94 -11.59 35.02
C LEU A 363 26.74 -11.81 36.29
N GLY A 364 26.08 -12.10 37.42
CA GLY A 364 26.74 -12.45 38.68
C GLY A 364 27.58 -13.72 38.55
N THR A 365 27.06 -14.75 37.87
CA THR A 365 27.80 -16.00 37.61
C THR A 365 29.00 -15.78 36.71
N MET A 366 28.88 -14.94 35.66
CA MET A 366 30.02 -14.60 34.78
C MET A 366 31.11 -13.81 35.50
N LEU A 367 30.72 -12.91 36.39
CA LEU A 367 31.68 -12.16 37.22
C LEU A 367 32.43 -13.06 38.18
N SER A 368 31.77 -13.98 38.91
CA SER A 368 32.44 -14.93 39.78
C SER A 368 33.42 -15.86 39.07
N GLN A 369 33.04 -16.37 37.87
CA GLN A 369 33.94 -17.20 37.06
C GLN A 369 35.14 -16.44 36.47
N SER A 370 35.04 -15.13 36.30
CA SER A 370 36.17 -14.30 35.86
C SER A 370 37.14 -13.96 36.99
N VAL A 371 36.68 -13.89 38.24
CA VAL A 371 37.53 -13.67 39.42
C VAL A 371 38.31 -14.93 39.78
N GLU A 372 37.70 -16.13 39.69
CA GLU A 372 38.39 -17.40 39.97
C GLU A 372 39.49 -17.78 38.95
N LYS A 373 39.52 -17.12 37.79
CA LYS A 373 40.58 -17.32 36.74
C LYS A 373 41.77 -16.39 36.90
N CYS A 374 41.75 -15.45 37.81
CA CYS A 374 42.82 -14.47 38.06
C CYS A 374 43.66 -14.78 39.32
N ASP A 375 43.31 -15.80 40.07
CA ASP A 375 44.10 -16.39 41.13
C ASP A 375 44.81 -17.70 40.64
#